data_f8f79e0f4e4fc45d1bf384184681be0b
#
_entry.id   f8f79e0f4e4fc45d1bf384184681be0b
#
_cell.length_a   1.000
_cell.length_b   1.000
_cell.length_c   1.000
_cell.angle_alpha   90.00
_cell.angle_beta   90.00
_cell.angle_gamma   90.00
#
_symmetry.space_group_name_H-M   'P 1'
#
loop_
_entity.id
_entity.type
_entity.pdbx_description
1 polymer ?
#
loop_
_entity_poly.entity_id
_entity_poly.type
_entity_poly.pdbx_seq_one_letter_code
_entity_poly.pdbx_strand_id
1 'polypeptide(L)'
;MSEKKNNPVIRIMQLVALEKKEITAVYFYAILNGLIQLSLPLGIQAIVGFVLGASMRASLVVLIVLVVAGVLAAGMMQVNQMKIIEKIQQKLFVRYSLAFADHIPKLDLKKTNSYYLPELVNRFFDVPVLQKSLSKLLLDIPTASIQILFGLILLSFYHPAFILFGIVLVFLLWLILYYTGQRGLETSLEKSTYKYKVAAWLEESARVIKSTKLAKANNLHLEKTDDLVSGYLSARNRHFGILLLQYNVLVIFKTIVTAAMLIVGTFLLVNMQINIGQFIAAEIVILLVLNSVEKLIMNLNSVYDTLTAVEKLANLTDKPIETEGTLELPPGEQGLKLEMKNLSFSYTDETDILKNISLRIGPGEKVCITGKDGSGKSTLLRVMAGAYSDFRGSCLVNDVPMNNYTRDSLRQRTGVLLNDQDIFQGTLWENITLGNDDIETSDVIDLLSKAGLQSFYASLPNGFDTILDPTGKRLPKTVVHKILLVRALVGSPSLLLLEDPWMGVDEEHREQIIRLLLNNRNVTVVVVSNDAGFARMCGQVIRIENGSTSTIVNDSKNNSNETV
;
A
#
# COMPACT_ATOMS: atom_id res chain seq x y z
N MET A 1 19.64 -9.04 -9.73
CA MET A 1 20.21 -8.40 -8.52
C MET A 1 19.25 -8.65 -7.39
N SER A 2 19.68 -9.34 -6.32
CA SER A 2 18.85 -9.58 -5.12
C SER A 2 18.49 -8.22 -4.52
N GLU A 3 17.20 -7.85 -4.58
CA GLU A 3 16.66 -6.69 -3.85
C GLU A 3 17.07 -6.84 -2.39
N LYS A 4 17.88 -5.90 -1.89
CA LYS A 4 18.17 -5.78 -0.46
C LYS A 4 16.85 -5.47 0.24
N LYS A 5 16.14 -6.49 0.70
CA LYS A 5 15.00 -6.33 1.62
C LYS A 5 15.50 -5.53 2.82
N ASN A 6 15.14 -4.26 2.87
CA ASN A 6 15.46 -3.45 4.04
C ASN A 6 14.80 -4.09 5.26
N ASN A 7 15.60 -4.37 6.29
CA ASN A 7 15.11 -4.95 7.55
C ASN A 7 13.93 -4.10 8.08
N PRO A 8 12.79 -4.72 8.48
CA PRO A 8 11.64 -4.01 9.03
C PRO A 8 11.98 -3.04 10.16
N VAL A 9 13.00 -3.35 10.96
CA VAL A 9 13.50 -2.48 12.02
C VAL A 9 14.05 -1.17 11.47
N ILE A 10 14.83 -1.24 10.36
CA ILE A 10 15.39 -0.04 9.71
C ILE A 10 14.26 0.85 9.18
N ARG A 11 13.23 0.25 8.61
CA ARG A 11 12.05 0.98 8.12
C ARG A 11 11.31 1.73 9.23
N ILE A 12 11.13 1.07 10.39
CA ILE A 12 10.53 1.74 11.55
C ILE A 12 11.42 2.89 12.02
N MET A 13 12.74 2.70 12.07
CA MET A 13 13.65 3.79 12.44
C MET A 13 13.56 4.97 11.46
N GLN A 14 13.39 4.72 10.17
CA GLN A 14 13.17 5.77 9.18
C GLN A 14 11.83 6.49 9.42
N LEU A 15 10.74 5.76 9.69
CA LEU A 15 9.45 6.35 10.05
C LEU A 15 9.53 7.21 11.31
N VAL A 16 10.20 6.71 12.34
CA VAL A 16 10.46 7.44 13.60
C VAL A 16 11.28 8.72 13.34
N ALA A 17 12.27 8.65 12.47
CA ALA A 17 13.10 9.81 12.12
C ALA A 17 12.31 10.93 11.41
N LEU A 18 11.29 10.57 10.64
CA LEU A 18 10.41 11.54 9.98
C LEU A 18 9.53 12.33 10.96
N GLU A 19 9.15 11.71 12.09
CA GLU A 19 8.32 12.34 13.15
C GLU A 19 9.15 12.69 14.40
N LYS A 20 10.45 13.01 14.22
CA LYS A 20 11.40 13.24 15.31
C LYS A 20 10.91 14.27 16.34
N LYS A 21 10.27 15.36 15.90
CA LYS A 21 9.78 16.43 16.79
C LYS A 21 8.68 15.91 17.73
N GLU A 22 7.69 15.25 17.17
CA GLU A 22 6.56 14.69 17.92
C GLU A 22 7.01 13.58 18.87
N ILE A 23 7.90 12.70 18.40
CA ILE A 23 8.44 11.61 19.22
C ILE A 23 9.30 12.15 20.37
N THR A 24 10.12 13.16 20.13
CA THR A 24 10.89 13.82 21.20
C THR A 24 9.95 14.42 22.26
N ALA A 25 8.84 15.03 21.85
CA ALA A 25 7.85 15.56 22.79
C ALA A 25 7.16 14.44 23.59
N VAL A 26 6.84 13.28 22.96
CA VAL A 26 6.30 12.11 23.67
C VAL A 26 7.27 11.64 24.75
N TYR A 27 8.57 11.50 24.45
CA TYR A 27 9.59 11.10 25.42
C TYR A 27 9.77 12.16 26.54
N PHE A 28 9.72 13.44 26.19
CA PHE A 28 9.79 14.52 27.19
C PHE A 28 8.63 14.41 28.21
N TYR A 29 7.40 14.27 27.74
CA TYR A 29 6.25 14.06 28.63
C TYR A 29 6.34 12.73 29.39
N ALA A 30 6.91 11.67 28.81
CA ALA A 30 7.12 10.40 29.50
C ALA A 30 8.10 10.54 30.66
N ILE A 31 9.19 11.29 30.48
CA ILE A 31 10.19 11.58 31.54
C ILE A 31 9.55 12.37 32.69
N LEU A 32 8.84 13.45 32.35
CA LEU A 32 8.13 14.24 33.36
C LEU A 32 7.09 13.42 34.12
N ASN A 33 6.30 12.64 33.37
CA ASN A 33 5.29 11.74 33.97
C ASN A 33 5.95 10.72 34.90
N GLY A 34 7.04 10.07 34.49
CA GLY A 34 7.78 9.11 35.31
C GLY A 34 8.33 9.71 36.61
N LEU A 35 8.89 10.92 36.54
CA LEU A 35 9.36 11.66 37.73
C LEU A 35 8.21 12.02 38.68
N ILE A 36 7.11 12.57 38.14
CA ILE A 36 5.96 12.99 38.95
C ILE A 36 5.27 11.78 39.60
N GLN A 37 5.23 10.63 38.95
CA GLN A 37 4.63 9.42 39.52
C GLN A 37 5.37 8.89 40.76
N LEU A 38 6.66 9.19 40.92
CA LEU A 38 7.40 8.88 42.16
C LEU A 38 6.93 9.71 43.36
N SER A 39 6.20 10.78 43.15
CA SER A 39 5.62 11.58 44.23
C SER A 39 4.66 10.75 45.11
N LEU A 40 4.01 9.74 44.55
CA LEU A 40 3.06 8.87 45.27
C LEU A 40 3.78 7.99 46.31
N PRO A 41 4.78 7.14 45.98
CA PRO A 41 5.49 6.33 46.98
C PRO A 41 6.25 7.18 47.99
N LEU A 42 6.92 8.26 47.54
CA LEU A 42 7.65 9.19 48.44
C LEU A 42 6.66 9.93 49.38
N GLY A 43 5.52 10.36 48.84
CA GLY A 43 4.49 11.00 49.63
C GLY A 43 3.88 10.07 50.68
N ILE A 44 3.60 8.81 50.33
CA ILE A 44 3.08 7.80 51.28
C ILE A 44 4.14 7.53 52.36
N GLN A 45 5.42 7.39 52.01
CA GLN A 45 6.50 7.24 52.98
C GLN A 45 6.52 8.40 53.98
N ALA A 46 6.44 9.63 53.52
CA ALA A 46 6.44 10.82 54.36
C ALA A 46 5.18 10.90 55.25
N ILE A 47 3.99 10.58 54.70
CA ILE A 47 2.72 10.52 55.43
C ILE A 47 2.85 9.52 56.58
N VAL A 48 3.33 8.29 56.31
CA VAL A 48 3.51 7.25 57.34
C VAL A 48 4.51 7.75 58.40
N GLY A 49 5.62 8.39 58.00
CA GLY A 49 6.58 8.95 58.92
C GLY A 49 5.98 10.02 59.84
N PHE A 50 5.17 10.95 59.30
CA PHE A 50 4.48 11.98 60.11
C PHE A 50 3.44 11.39 61.07
N VAL A 51 2.69 10.36 60.63
CA VAL A 51 1.68 9.70 61.47
C VAL A 51 2.33 8.96 62.65
N LEU A 52 3.40 8.21 62.37
CA LEU A 52 4.13 7.46 63.43
C LEU A 52 4.89 8.39 64.37
N GLY A 53 5.36 9.55 63.89
CA GLY A 53 6.06 10.55 64.68
C GLY A 53 5.14 11.48 65.51
N ALA A 54 3.81 11.27 65.48
CA ALA A 54 2.80 12.10 66.15
C ALA A 54 2.89 13.61 65.89
N SER A 55 3.50 14.01 64.75
CA SER A 55 3.84 15.40 64.45
C SER A 55 2.87 16.07 63.47
N MET A 56 2.51 17.29 63.80
CA MET A 56 1.89 18.41 63.03
C MET A 56 0.82 18.09 61.98
N ARG A 57 -0.45 18.32 62.31
CA ARG A 57 -1.62 18.18 61.42
C ARG A 57 -1.56 19.04 60.15
N ALA A 58 -0.99 20.26 60.22
CA ALA A 58 -0.92 21.15 59.06
C ALA A 58 0.02 20.65 57.95
N SER A 59 1.21 20.14 58.30
CA SER A 59 2.20 19.60 57.35
C SER A 59 1.64 18.34 56.63
N LEU A 60 0.86 17.53 57.29
CA LEU A 60 0.22 16.34 56.72
C LEU A 60 -0.82 16.72 55.66
N VAL A 61 -1.64 17.76 55.88
CA VAL A 61 -2.61 18.26 54.90
C VAL A 61 -1.91 18.78 53.65
N VAL A 62 -0.86 19.61 53.82
CA VAL A 62 -0.07 20.13 52.70
C VAL A 62 0.55 19.02 51.87
N LEU A 63 1.11 17.99 52.53
CA LEU A 63 1.71 16.85 51.85
C LEU A 63 0.66 16.04 51.04
N ILE A 64 -0.53 15.80 51.59
CA ILE A 64 -1.61 15.13 50.91
C ILE A 64 -2.03 15.92 49.66
N VAL A 65 -2.21 17.25 49.78
CA VAL A 65 -2.56 18.11 48.64
C VAL A 65 -1.47 18.05 47.56
N LEU A 66 -0.21 18.03 47.93
CA LEU A 66 0.93 17.97 47.02
C LEU A 66 0.95 16.62 46.26
N VAL A 67 0.73 15.52 46.96
CA VAL A 67 0.65 14.18 46.33
C VAL A 67 -0.52 14.10 45.35
N VAL A 68 -1.70 14.57 45.73
CA VAL A 68 -2.89 14.59 44.87
C VAL A 68 -2.65 15.48 43.64
N ALA A 69 -2.04 16.65 43.83
CA ALA A 69 -1.64 17.52 42.70
C ALA A 69 -0.64 16.82 41.77
N GLY A 70 0.32 16.03 42.32
CA GLY A 70 1.23 15.21 41.53
C GLY A 70 0.52 14.16 40.68
N VAL A 71 -0.46 13.45 41.26
CA VAL A 71 -1.27 12.47 40.50
C VAL A 71 -2.03 13.12 39.36
N LEU A 72 -2.64 14.30 39.62
CA LEU A 72 -3.33 15.09 38.58
C LEU A 72 -2.37 15.52 37.47
N ALA A 73 -1.21 16.06 37.83
CA ALA A 73 -0.19 16.49 36.88
C ALA A 73 0.30 15.32 36.01
N ALA A 74 0.54 14.14 36.60
CA ALA A 74 0.92 12.94 35.87
C ALA A 74 -0.16 12.55 34.84
N GLY A 75 -1.44 12.58 35.24
CA GLY A 75 -2.56 12.33 34.34
C GLY A 75 -2.64 13.34 33.18
N MET A 76 -2.40 14.63 33.44
CA MET A 76 -2.36 15.67 32.40
C MET A 76 -1.20 15.46 31.41
N MET A 77 -0.03 15.02 31.89
CA MET A 77 1.11 14.68 31.00
C MET A 77 0.76 13.51 30.07
N GLN A 78 0.07 12.48 30.60
CA GLN A 78 -0.38 11.34 29.81
C GLN A 78 -1.41 11.76 28.75
N VAL A 79 -2.35 12.65 29.07
CA VAL A 79 -3.30 13.20 28.10
C VAL A 79 -2.59 13.95 26.97
N ASN A 80 -1.57 14.74 27.30
CA ASN A 80 -0.77 15.45 26.28
C ASN A 80 0.00 14.47 25.38
N GLN A 81 0.58 13.39 25.94
CA GLN A 81 1.18 12.33 25.14
C GLN A 81 0.16 11.74 24.15
N MET A 82 -1.05 11.39 24.62
CA MET A 82 -2.10 10.83 23.76
C MET A 82 -2.46 11.76 22.59
N LYS A 83 -2.57 13.08 22.82
CA LYS A 83 -2.84 14.06 21.76
C LYS A 83 -1.74 14.09 20.69
N ILE A 84 -0.47 14.00 21.09
CA ILE A 84 0.65 13.98 20.13
C ILE A 84 0.67 12.67 19.34
N ILE A 85 0.42 11.55 20.02
CA ILE A 85 0.37 10.23 19.39
C ILE A 85 -0.76 10.16 18.36
N GLU A 86 -1.94 10.71 18.68
CA GLU A 86 -3.06 10.80 17.73
C GLU A 86 -2.66 11.58 16.46
N LYS A 87 -1.95 12.70 16.60
CA LYS A 87 -1.42 13.45 15.47
C LYS A 87 -0.46 12.62 14.60
N ILE A 88 0.39 11.80 15.22
CA ILE A 88 1.29 10.87 14.48
C ILE A 88 0.45 9.85 13.71
N GLN A 89 -0.59 9.28 14.31
CA GLN A 89 -1.49 8.32 13.64
C GLN A 89 -2.14 8.93 12.39
N GLN A 90 -2.69 10.15 12.52
CA GLN A 90 -3.30 10.87 11.39
C GLN A 90 -2.31 11.09 10.25
N LYS A 91 -1.09 11.55 10.57
CA LYS A 91 -0.02 11.72 9.57
C LYS A 91 0.34 10.41 8.87
N LEU A 92 0.43 9.30 9.61
CA LEU A 92 0.71 7.99 9.03
C LEU A 92 -0.36 7.57 8.02
N PHE A 93 -1.64 7.75 8.36
CA PHE A 93 -2.74 7.40 7.46
C PHE A 93 -2.65 8.20 6.15
N VAL A 94 -2.54 9.53 6.25
CA VAL A 94 -2.43 10.40 5.07
C VAL A 94 -1.22 10.01 4.22
N ARG A 95 -0.05 9.81 4.85
CA ARG A 95 1.18 9.44 4.14
C ARG A 95 1.04 8.15 3.34
N TYR A 96 0.54 7.08 3.96
CA TYR A 96 0.37 5.81 3.25
C TYR A 96 -0.74 5.85 2.21
N SER A 97 -1.84 6.57 2.47
CA SER A 97 -2.91 6.76 1.48
C SER A 97 -2.38 7.44 0.21
N LEU A 98 -1.65 8.54 0.36
CA LEU A 98 -1.06 9.25 -0.78
C LEU A 98 0.06 8.45 -1.45
N ALA A 99 0.90 7.77 -0.67
CA ALA A 99 1.96 6.92 -1.22
C ALA A 99 1.39 5.77 -2.06
N PHE A 100 0.31 5.11 -1.62
CA PHE A 100 -0.36 4.07 -2.39
C PHE A 100 -1.01 4.64 -3.65
N ALA A 101 -1.73 5.77 -3.54
CA ALA A 101 -2.38 6.42 -4.66
C ALA A 101 -1.39 6.86 -5.75
N ASP A 102 -0.22 7.37 -5.35
CA ASP A 102 0.85 7.79 -6.29
C ASP A 102 1.59 6.58 -6.90
N HIS A 103 1.82 5.52 -6.11
CA HIS A 103 2.65 4.38 -6.54
C HIS A 103 1.91 3.41 -7.47
N ILE A 104 0.62 3.15 -7.23
CA ILE A 104 -0.16 2.16 -7.98
C ILE A 104 -0.18 2.44 -9.48
N PRO A 105 -0.47 3.68 -9.97
CA PRO A 105 -0.48 3.96 -11.41
C PRO A 105 0.88 3.86 -12.08
N LYS A 106 1.96 3.95 -11.30
CA LYS A 106 3.35 3.93 -11.78
C LYS A 106 4.00 2.54 -11.76
N LEU A 107 3.27 1.50 -11.32
CA LEU A 107 3.81 0.14 -11.24
C LEU A 107 4.27 -0.37 -12.60
N ASP A 108 5.45 -0.99 -12.65
CA ASP A 108 5.93 -1.71 -13.83
C ASP A 108 5.07 -2.96 -14.08
N LEU A 109 4.23 -2.90 -15.10
CA LEU A 109 3.25 -3.94 -15.42
C LEU A 109 3.91 -5.29 -15.73
N LYS A 110 5.10 -5.33 -16.35
CA LYS A 110 5.81 -6.59 -16.64
C LYS A 110 6.25 -7.28 -15.36
N LYS A 111 6.87 -6.52 -14.45
CA LYS A 111 7.40 -7.05 -13.18
C LYS A 111 6.29 -7.38 -12.16
N THR A 112 5.12 -6.78 -12.32
CA THR A 112 3.96 -7.03 -11.46
C THR A 112 2.95 -8.02 -12.05
N ASN A 113 3.15 -8.50 -13.27
CA ASN A 113 2.24 -9.41 -13.97
C ASN A 113 1.97 -10.75 -13.22
N SER A 114 2.92 -11.19 -12.38
CA SER A 114 2.75 -12.40 -11.55
C SER A 114 1.94 -12.18 -10.26
N TYR A 115 1.53 -10.94 -9.97
CA TYR A 115 0.83 -10.58 -8.75
C TYR A 115 -0.64 -10.21 -9.04
N TYR A 116 -1.52 -10.63 -8.15
CA TYR A 116 -2.90 -10.13 -8.16
C TYR A 116 -2.95 -8.77 -7.49
N LEU A 117 -2.99 -7.69 -8.28
CA LEU A 117 -2.90 -6.31 -7.80
C LEU A 117 -3.93 -5.95 -6.71
N PRO A 118 -5.22 -6.34 -6.79
CA PRO A 118 -6.17 -6.06 -5.72
C PRO A 118 -5.73 -6.63 -4.36
N GLU A 119 -5.14 -7.84 -4.34
CA GLU A 119 -4.60 -8.44 -3.10
C GLU A 119 -3.43 -7.62 -2.55
N LEU A 120 -2.57 -7.05 -3.40
CA LEU A 120 -1.49 -6.17 -2.96
C LEU A 120 -2.02 -4.86 -2.37
N VAL A 121 -3.07 -4.28 -2.94
CA VAL A 121 -3.72 -3.08 -2.41
C VAL A 121 -4.34 -3.31 -1.04
N ASN A 122 -4.84 -4.52 -0.75
CA ASN A 122 -5.35 -4.89 0.56
C ASN A 122 -4.32 -4.75 1.69
N ARG A 123 -3.01 -4.70 1.36
CA ARG A 123 -1.97 -4.37 2.35
C ARG A 123 -2.21 -3.01 3.01
N PHE A 124 -2.94 -2.12 2.36
CA PHE A 124 -3.35 -0.85 2.95
C PHE A 124 -4.08 -1.01 4.29
N PHE A 125 -4.83 -2.10 4.48
CA PHE A 125 -5.50 -2.40 5.75
C PHE A 125 -4.53 -2.74 6.90
N ASP A 126 -3.23 -2.84 6.65
CA ASP A 126 -2.22 -2.88 7.71
C ASP A 126 -1.87 -1.46 8.24
N VAL A 127 -2.31 -0.35 7.59
CA VAL A 127 -2.12 1.01 8.11
C VAL A 127 -2.83 1.20 9.46
N PRO A 128 -4.13 0.89 9.64
CA PRO A 128 -4.77 0.92 10.96
C PRO A 128 -4.11 0.01 12.00
N VAL A 129 -3.57 -1.15 11.58
CA VAL A 129 -2.82 -2.03 12.48
C VAL A 129 -1.53 -1.34 12.93
N LEU A 130 -0.79 -0.74 12.00
CA LEU A 130 0.41 0.05 12.29
C LEU A 130 0.10 1.22 13.23
N GLN A 131 -0.94 2.01 12.94
CA GLN A 131 -1.37 3.12 13.79
C GLN A 131 -1.63 2.66 15.23
N LYS A 132 -2.46 1.62 15.40
CA LYS A 132 -2.84 1.09 16.72
C LYS A 132 -1.64 0.53 17.48
N SER A 133 -0.80 -0.28 16.83
CA SER A 133 0.34 -0.91 17.48
C SER A 133 1.44 0.11 17.80
N LEU A 134 1.78 1.01 16.87
CA LEU A 134 2.76 2.06 17.09
C LEU A 134 2.33 3.05 18.18
N SER A 135 1.05 3.44 18.21
CA SER A 135 0.47 4.27 19.27
C SER A 135 0.70 3.66 20.65
N LYS A 136 0.39 2.38 20.78
CA LYS A 136 0.58 1.64 22.02
C LYS A 136 2.07 1.57 22.42
N LEU A 137 2.96 1.34 21.45
CA LEU A 137 4.40 1.33 21.69
C LEU A 137 4.92 2.70 22.13
N LEU A 138 4.49 3.79 21.49
CA LEU A 138 4.91 5.15 21.83
C LEU A 138 4.38 5.63 23.19
N LEU A 139 3.23 5.11 23.64
CA LEU A 139 2.68 5.45 24.95
C LEU A 139 3.32 4.61 26.07
N ASP A 140 3.34 3.29 25.89
CA ASP A 140 3.66 2.35 26.98
C ASP A 140 5.16 2.14 27.16
N ILE A 141 5.94 1.99 26.05
CA ILE A 141 7.38 1.66 26.16
C ILE A 141 8.18 2.79 26.84
N PRO A 142 8.07 4.08 26.41
CA PRO A 142 8.80 5.15 27.07
C PRO A 142 8.40 5.27 28.54
N THR A 143 7.10 5.27 28.81
CA THR A 143 6.57 5.41 30.17
C THR A 143 7.05 4.27 31.08
N ALA A 144 6.92 3.01 30.63
CA ALA A 144 7.34 1.85 31.40
C ALA A 144 8.86 1.81 31.61
N SER A 145 9.65 2.12 30.57
CA SER A 145 11.13 2.16 30.68
C SER A 145 11.60 3.20 31.68
N ILE A 146 10.98 4.37 31.67
CA ILE A 146 11.32 5.47 32.58
C ILE A 146 10.89 5.14 34.01
N GLN A 147 9.70 4.52 34.20
CA GLN A 147 9.24 4.07 35.51
C GLN A 147 10.15 2.98 36.10
N ILE A 148 10.61 2.03 35.30
CA ILE A 148 11.59 1.03 35.72
C ILE A 148 12.88 1.71 36.15
N LEU A 149 13.43 2.60 35.29
CA LEU A 149 14.68 3.30 35.57
C LEU A 149 14.62 4.08 36.90
N PHE A 150 13.64 4.96 37.04
CA PHE A 150 13.50 5.78 38.24
C PHE A 150 13.08 4.96 39.46
N GLY A 151 12.25 3.94 39.29
CA GLY A 151 11.88 3.03 40.36
C GLY A 151 13.11 2.28 40.93
N LEU A 152 13.98 1.75 40.06
CA LEU A 152 15.22 1.08 40.46
C LEU A 152 16.21 2.04 41.13
N ILE A 153 16.33 3.26 40.60
CA ILE A 153 17.17 4.31 41.25
C ILE A 153 16.63 4.59 42.66
N LEU A 154 15.34 4.79 42.83
CA LEU A 154 14.75 5.08 44.12
C LEU A 154 14.92 3.90 45.11
N LEU A 155 14.74 2.67 44.67
CA LEU A 155 14.95 1.47 45.47
C LEU A 155 16.41 1.34 45.94
N SER A 156 17.39 1.71 45.09
CA SER A 156 18.82 1.65 45.44
C SER A 156 19.19 2.60 46.59
N PHE A 157 18.46 3.70 46.76
CA PHE A 157 18.65 4.61 47.91
C PHE A 157 18.11 4.06 49.22
N TYR A 158 17.20 3.11 49.19
CA TYR A 158 16.67 2.50 50.41
C TYR A 158 17.62 1.44 50.98
N HIS A 159 18.12 0.52 50.13
CA HIS A 159 19.10 -0.47 50.57
C HIS A 159 19.85 -1.10 49.37
N PRO A 160 21.17 -1.37 49.49
CA PRO A 160 21.95 -1.97 48.39
C PRO A 160 21.45 -3.30 47.86
N ALA A 161 20.73 -4.11 48.66
CA ALA A 161 20.12 -5.37 48.22
C ALA A 161 19.16 -5.18 47.01
N PHE A 162 18.53 -4.01 46.88
CA PHE A 162 17.65 -3.70 45.76
C PHE A 162 18.38 -3.46 44.45
N ILE A 163 19.69 -3.17 44.46
CA ILE A 163 20.53 -3.07 43.25
C ILE A 163 20.60 -4.44 42.56
N LEU A 164 20.81 -5.51 43.35
CA LEU A 164 20.84 -6.87 42.83
C LEU A 164 19.49 -7.24 42.14
N PHE A 165 18.38 -6.85 42.75
CA PHE A 165 17.07 -7.01 42.15
C PHE A 165 16.98 -6.34 40.77
N GLY A 166 17.44 -5.10 40.62
CA GLY A 166 17.45 -4.37 39.35
C GLY A 166 18.29 -5.08 38.26
N ILE A 167 19.47 -5.59 38.63
CA ILE A 167 20.36 -6.32 37.71
C ILE A 167 19.67 -7.59 37.20
N VAL A 168 19.08 -8.38 38.11
CA VAL A 168 18.35 -9.61 37.77
C VAL A 168 17.17 -9.32 36.84
N LEU A 169 16.43 -8.24 37.11
CA LEU A 169 15.28 -7.82 36.29
C LEU A 169 15.72 -7.46 34.85
N VAL A 170 16.75 -6.62 34.71
CA VAL A 170 17.25 -6.20 33.38
C VAL A 170 17.80 -7.41 32.62
N PHE A 171 18.52 -8.30 33.29
CA PHE A 171 19.05 -9.52 32.68
C PHE A 171 17.94 -10.44 32.18
N LEU A 172 16.87 -10.60 32.96
CA LEU A 172 15.73 -11.44 32.58
C LEU A 172 14.98 -10.84 31.38
N LEU A 173 14.75 -9.52 31.35
CA LEU A 173 14.16 -8.85 30.20
C LEU A 173 14.98 -9.07 28.93
N TRP A 174 16.32 -8.92 29.03
CA TRP A 174 17.22 -9.18 27.93
C TRP A 174 17.13 -10.63 27.45
N LEU A 175 17.08 -11.60 28.37
CA LEU A 175 16.97 -13.02 28.06
C LEU A 175 15.67 -13.35 27.31
N ILE A 176 14.53 -12.81 27.76
CA ILE A 176 13.24 -12.99 27.09
C ILE A 176 13.29 -12.45 25.66
N LEU A 177 13.78 -11.22 25.48
CA LEU A 177 13.89 -10.59 24.16
C LEU A 177 14.83 -11.36 23.23
N TYR A 178 15.96 -11.83 23.75
CA TYR A 178 16.95 -12.58 22.97
C TYR A 178 16.38 -13.90 22.44
N TYR A 179 15.71 -14.71 23.29
CA TYR A 179 15.20 -16.01 22.88
C TYR A 179 13.88 -15.97 22.09
N THR A 180 13.06 -14.97 22.29
CA THR A 180 11.71 -14.94 21.70
C THR A 180 11.54 -13.91 20.59
N GLY A 181 12.42 -12.90 20.50
CA GLY A 181 12.25 -11.76 19.61
C GLY A 181 12.17 -12.14 18.12
N GLN A 182 13.15 -12.88 17.62
CA GLN A 182 13.18 -13.28 16.20
C GLN A 182 12.05 -14.26 15.85
N ARG A 183 11.84 -15.28 16.68
CA ARG A 183 10.77 -16.27 16.48
C ARG A 183 9.38 -15.64 16.51
N GLY A 184 9.18 -14.63 17.38
CA GLY A 184 7.95 -13.87 17.47
C GLY A 184 7.64 -13.11 16.18
N LEU A 185 8.64 -12.49 15.55
CA LEU A 185 8.50 -11.79 14.27
C LEU A 185 8.20 -12.77 13.12
N GLU A 186 8.95 -13.87 13.01
CA GLU A 186 8.75 -14.88 11.96
C GLU A 186 7.32 -15.44 11.97
N THR A 187 6.85 -15.83 13.16
CA THR A 187 5.48 -16.37 13.31
C THR A 187 4.40 -15.32 13.08
N SER A 188 4.64 -14.05 13.39
CA SER A 188 3.72 -12.95 13.09
C SER A 188 3.62 -12.70 11.59
N LEU A 189 4.75 -12.72 10.86
CA LEU A 189 4.78 -12.61 9.40
C LEU A 189 4.06 -13.76 8.73
N GLU A 190 4.25 -14.99 9.22
CA GLU A 190 3.57 -16.18 8.71
C GLU A 190 2.05 -16.10 8.91
N LYS A 191 1.61 -15.77 10.13
CA LYS A 191 0.19 -15.51 10.46
C LYS A 191 -0.42 -14.48 9.51
N SER A 192 0.27 -13.35 9.28
CA SER A 192 -0.18 -12.30 8.37
C SER A 192 -0.24 -12.79 6.92
N THR A 193 0.70 -13.62 6.47
CA THR A 193 0.70 -14.17 5.10
C THR A 193 -0.53 -15.03 4.84
N TYR A 194 -0.91 -15.91 5.78
CA TYR A 194 -2.13 -16.71 5.65
C TYR A 194 -3.40 -15.86 5.72
N LYS A 195 -3.44 -14.80 6.56
CA LYS A 195 -4.54 -13.82 6.58
C LYS A 195 -4.83 -13.28 5.18
N TYR A 196 -3.80 -12.87 4.46
CA TYR A 196 -3.94 -12.33 3.10
C TYR A 196 -4.26 -13.40 2.05
N LYS A 197 -3.76 -14.63 2.20
CA LYS A 197 -4.17 -15.73 1.31
C LYS A 197 -5.67 -16.03 1.42
N VAL A 198 -6.22 -16.00 2.63
CA VAL A 198 -7.68 -16.16 2.84
C VAL A 198 -8.44 -14.99 2.19
N ALA A 199 -8.01 -13.75 2.42
CA ALA A 199 -8.64 -12.58 1.83
C ALA A 199 -8.62 -12.63 0.29
N ALA A 200 -7.46 -12.92 -0.31
CA ALA A 200 -7.32 -13.06 -1.76
C ALA A 200 -8.24 -14.14 -2.36
N TRP A 201 -8.39 -15.28 -1.66
CA TRP A 201 -9.31 -16.33 -2.10
C TRP A 201 -10.78 -15.91 -2.03
N LEU A 202 -11.18 -15.19 -0.99
CA LEU A 202 -12.55 -14.66 -0.86
C LEU A 202 -12.85 -13.60 -1.93
N GLU A 203 -11.90 -12.73 -2.24
CA GLU A 203 -12.01 -11.75 -3.34
C GLU A 203 -12.12 -12.44 -4.69
N GLU A 204 -11.27 -13.45 -4.95
CA GLU A 204 -11.35 -14.23 -6.19
C GLU A 204 -12.70 -14.93 -6.31
N SER A 205 -13.20 -15.51 -5.23
CA SER A 205 -14.54 -16.12 -5.19
C SER A 205 -15.65 -15.13 -5.49
N ALA A 206 -15.54 -13.89 -4.97
CA ALA A 206 -16.48 -12.81 -5.26
C ALA A 206 -16.38 -12.34 -6.72
N ARG A 207 -15.17 -12.24 -7.27
CA ARG A 207 -14.92 -11.85 -8.66
C ARG A 207 -15.58 -12.83 -9.66
N VAL A 208 -15.48 -14.12 -9.39
CA VAL A 208 -16.01 -15.17 -10.27
C VAL A 208 -17.39 -15.69 -9.87
N ILE A 209 -18.15 -14.96 -9.06
CA ILE A 209 -19.43 -15.40 -8.47
C ILE A 209 -20.43 -15.89 -9.51
N LYS A 210 -20.51 -15.27 -10.69
CA LYS A 210 -21.41 -15.69 -11.76
C LYS A 210 -21.04 -17.06 -12.31
N SER A 211 -19.74 -17.30 -12.52
CA SER A 211 -19.23 -18.59 -13.03
C SER A 211 -19.48 -19.71 -12.03
N THR A 212 -19.22 -19.44 -10.73
CA THR A 212 -19.39 -20.44 -9.67
C THR A 212 -20.86 -20.75 -9.39
N LYS A 213 -21.72 -19.72 -9.40
CA LYS A 213 -23.16 -19.89 -9.14
C LYS A 213 -23.88 -20.64 -10.25
N LEU A 214 -23.42 -20.51 -11.50
CA LEU A 214 -24.03 -21.14 -12.67
C LEU A 214 -23.40 -22.47 -13.06
N ALA A 215 -22.24 -22.82 -12.49
CA ALA A 215 -21.61 -24.11 -12.71
C ALA A 215 -22.22 -25.20 -11.79
N LYS A 216 -22.08 -26.47 -12.21
CA LYS A 216 -22.31 -27.61 -11.29
C LYS A 216 -21.16 -27.61 -10.26
N ALA A 217 -21.33 -26.82 -9.21
CA ALA A 217 -20.27 -26.65 -8.22
C ALA A 217 -20.35 -27.76 -7.17
N ASN A 218 -19.23 -28.41 -6.91
CA ASN A 218 -18.96 -29.17 -5.71
C ASN A 218 -18.52 -28.20 -4.58
N ASN A 219 -18.24 -28.69 -3.39
CA ASN A 219 -17.81 -27.91 -2.23
C ASN A 219 -16.40 -27.29 -2.33
N LEU A 220 -15.85 -27.17 -3.55
CA LEU A 220 -14.47 -26.70 -3.79
C LEU A 220 -14.14 -25.38 -3.07
N HIS A 221 -15.12 -24.46 -3.02
CA HIS A 221 -14.90 -23.17 -2.34
C HIS A 221 -14.71 -23.34 -0.84
N LEU A 222 -15.51 -24.21 -0.22
CA LEU A 222 -15.40 -24.51 1.21
C LEU A 222 -14.13 -25.29 1.51
N GLU A 223 -13.77 -26.28 0.70
CA GLU A 223 -12.54 -27.08 0.87
C GLU A 223 -11.29 -26.19 0.78
N LYS A 224 -11.16 -25.36 -0.24
CA LYS A 224 -10.04 -24.41 -0.35
C LYS A 224 -10.03 -23.39 0.78
N THR A 225 -11.19 -22.92 1.22
CA THR A 225 -11.26 -22.00 2.37
C THR A 225 -10.80 -22.69 3.63
N ASP A 226 -11.24 -23.93 3.88
CA ASP A 226 -10.87 -24.72 5.05
C ASP A 226 -9.35 -24.97 5.11
N ASP A 227 -8.73 -25.34 4.00
CA ASP A 227 -7.27 -25.51 3.89
C ASP A 227 -6.52 -24.22 4.27
N LEU A 228 -6.94 -23.07 3.72
CA LEU A 228 -6.32 -21.78 4.00
C LEU A 228 -6.54 -21.32 5.44
N VAL A 229 -7.74 -21.54 5.99
CA VAL A 229 -8.09 -21.21 7.37
C VAL A 229 -7.34 -22.14 8.34
N SER A 230 -7.22 -23.43 8.05
CA SER A 230 -6.41 -24.38 8.83
C SER A 230 -4.95 -23.95 8.88
N GLY A 231 -4.38 -23.49 7.74
CA GLY A 231 -3.05 -22.89 7.68
C GLY A 231 -2.92 -21.64 8.55
N TYR A 232 -3.92 -20.75 8.51
CA TYR A 232 -3.97 -19.55 9.37
C TYR A 232 -4.01 -19.90 10.85
N LEU A 233 -4.89 -20.83 11.24
CA LEU A 233 -5.02 -21.26 12.64
C LEU A 233 -3.73 -21.90 13.17
N SER A 234 -3.08 -22.72 12.36
CA SER A 234 -1.77 -23.31 12.69
C SER A 234 -0.70 -22.23 12.92
N ALA A 235 -0.59 -21.26 12.02
CA ALA A 235 0.34 -20.13 12.17
C ALA A 235 0.01 -19.26 13.40
N ARG A 236 -1.29 -19.00 13.63
CA ARG A 236 -1.78 -18.25 14.80
C ARG A 236 -1.45 -18.95 16.12
N ASN A 237 -1.65 -20.26 16.18
CA ASN A 237 -1.35 -21.04 17.38
C ASN A 237 0.17 -21.07 17.68
N ARG A 238 1.02 -21.19 16.65
CA ARG A 238 2.48 -21.06 16.82
C ARG A 238 2.87 -19.70 17.39
N HIS A 239 2.32 -18.61 16.82
CA HIS A 239 2.57 -17.26 17.31
C HIS A 239 2.08 -17.08 18.76
N PHE A 240 0.87 -17.54 19.07
CA PHE A 240 0.30 -17.45 20.41
C PHE A 240 1.13 -18.26 21.43
N GLY A 241 1.68 -19.41 21.04
CA GLY A 241 2.58 -20.20 21.88
C GLY A 241 3.81 -19.42 22.35
N ILE A 242 4.37 -18.56 21.50
CA ILE A 242 5.50 -17.69 21.87
C ILE A 242 5.05 -16.62 22.89
N LEU A 243 3.92 -15.97 22.64
CA LEU A 243 3.36 -14.98 23.57
C LEU A 243 3.02 -15.60 24.94
N LEU A 244 2.47 -16.81 24.92
CA LEU A 244 2.14 -17.55 26.14
C LEU A 244 3.39 -17.89 26.94
N LEU A 245 4.47 -18.31 26.26
CA LEU A 245 5.76 -18.56 26.91
C LEU A 245 6.30 -17.30 27.59
N GLN A 246 6.27 -16.14 26.88
CA GLN A 246 6.69 -14.85 27.43
C GLN A 246 5.88 -14.48 28.69
N TYR A 247 4.56 -14.69 28.63
CA TYR A 247 3.67 -14.39 29.76
C TYR A 247 3.88 -15.34 30.94
N ASN A 248 4.06 -16.64 30.71
CA ASN A 248 4.33 -17.62 31.78
C ASN A 248 5.65 -17.29 32.51
N VAL A 249 6.71 -16.96 31.77
CA VAL A 249 7.98 -16.53 32.37
C VAL A 249 7.78 -15.28 33.22
N LEU A 250 7.00 -14.32 32.75
CA LEU A 250 6.66 -13.11 33.52
C LEU A 250 5.92 -13.44 34.81
N VAL A 251 4.91 -14.31 34.77
CA VAL A 251 4.12 -14.71 35.98
C VAL A 251 5.03 -15.35 37.03
N ILE A 252 5.89 -16.29 36.60
CA ILE A 252 6.87 -16.93 37.48
C ILE A 252 7.80 -15.88 38.10
N PHE A 253 8.32 -14.97 37.26
CA PHE A 253 9.21 -13.90 37.71
C PHE A 253 8.52 -12.98 38.75
N LYS A 254 7.31 -12.49 38.46
CA LYS A 254 6.53 -11.66 39.39
C LYS A 254 6.35 -12.35 40.74
N THR A 255 6.01 -13.64 40.70
CA THR A 255 5.81 -14.45 41.93
C THR A 255 7.10 -14.55 42.76
N ILE A 256 8.22 -14.86 42.11
CA ILE A 256 9.54 -14.96 42.78
C ILE A 256 9.93 -13.62 43.39
N VAL A 257 9.79 -12.53 42.61
CA VAL A 257 10.16 -11.17 43.06
C VAL A 257 9.28 -10.74 44.24
N THR A 258 7.98 -10.96 44.18
CA THR A 258 7.06 -10.64 45.29
C THR A 258 7.44 -11.40 46.56
N ALA A 259 7.70 -12.72 46.45
CA ALA A 259 8.13 -13.52 47.55
C ALA A 259 9.49 -13.04 48.14
N ALA A 260 10.47 -12.80 47.28
CA ALA A 260 11.78 -12.30 47.70
C ALA A 260 11.68 -10.94 48.40
N MET A 261 10.81 -10.03 47.87
CA MET A 261 10.60 -8.72 48.49
C MET A 261 9.98 -8.84 49.88
N LEU A 262 8.98 -9.66 50.06
CA LEU A 262 8.34 -9.88 51.37
C LEU A 262 9.33 -10.47 52.37
N ILE A 263 10.15 -11.45 51.96
CA ILE A 263 11.20 -12.05 52.81
C ILE A 263 12.32 -11.06 53.15
N VAL A 264 12.95 -10.49 52.14
CA VAL A 264 14.09 -9.56 52.34
C VAL A 264 13.63 -8.27 53.02
N GLY A 265 12.51 -7.70 52.60
CA GLY A 265 11.96 -6.47 53.16
C GLY A 265 11.59 -6.63 54.64
N THR A 266 10.92 -7.76 55.00
CA THR A 266 10.61 -8.08 56.40
C THR A 266 11.91 -8.29 57.23
N PHE A 267 12.89 -9.00 56.66
CA PHE A 267 14.20 -9.19 57.35
C PHE A 267 14.91 -7.86 57.63
N LEU A 268 14.95 -6.96 56.63
CA LEU A 268 15.54 -5.64 56.80
C LEU A 268 14.79 -4.76 57.83
N LEU A 269 13.46 -4.87 57.83
CA LEU A 269 12.59 -4.16 58.79
C LEU A 269 12.80 -4.66 60.22
N VAL A 270 12.82 -5.96 60.43
CA VAL A 270 13.04 -6.57 61.76
C VAL A 270 14.44 -6.23 62.32
N ASN A 271 15.45 -6.19 61.43
CA ASN A 271 16.81 -5.81 61.79
C ASN A 271 17.01 -4.28 61.86
N MET A 272 15.93 -3.48 61.80
CA MET A 272 15.94 -2.01 61.87
C MET A 272 16.86 -1.33 60.83
N GLN A 273 17.14 -2.01 59.69
CA GLN A 273 17.93 -1.43 58.60
C GLN A 273 17.10 -0.51 57.73
N ILE A 274 15.77 -0.69 57.72
CA ILE A 274 14.81 0.22 57.10
C ILE A 274 13.66 0.50 58.08
N ASN A 275 13.03 1.66 57.96
CA ASN A 275 11.82 1.97 58.75
C ASN A 275 10.53 1.52 58.03
N ILE A 276 9.42 1.52 58.76
CA ILE A 276 8.08 1.07 58.25
C ILE A 276 7.69 1.89 57.03
N GLY A 277 7.92 3.21 57.00
CA GLY A 277 7.62 4.07 55.89
C GLY A 277 8.42 3.72 54.61
N GLN A 278 9.73 3.44 54.79
CA GLN A 278 10.60 2.97 53.72
C GLN A 278 10.19 1.59 53.18
N PHE A 279 9.78 0.66 54.05
CA PHE A 279 9.30 -0.65 53.65
C PHE A 279 8.05 -0.54 52.78
N ILE A 280 7.02 0.22 53.23
CA ILE A 280 5.80 0.43 52.48
C ILE A 280 6.08 1.13 51.13
N ALA A 281 6.93 2.15 51.13
CA ALA A 281 7.31 2.85 49.91
C ALA A 281 8.06 1.92 48.92
N ALA A 282 9.01 1.12 49.39
CA ALA A 282 9.71 0.12 48.59
C ALA A 282 8.77 -0.89 47.95
N GLU A 283 7.76 -1.38 48.70
CA GLU A 283 6.76 -2.29 48.19
C GLU A 283 5.93 -1.64 47.06
N ILE A 284 5.48 -0.39 47.23
CA ILE A 284 4.74 0.36 46.19
C ILE A 284 5.61 0.54 44.94
N VAL A 285 6.90 0.89 45.11
CA VAL A 285 7.81 1.08 43.97
C VAL A 285 8.06 -0.24 43.24
N ILE A 286 8.25 -1.35 43.95
CA ILE A 286 8.45 -2.66 43.35
C ILE A 286 7.21 -3.08 42.56
N LEU A 287 6.00 -2.89 43.10
CA LEU A 287 4.76 -3.16 42.38
C LEU A 287 4.64 -2.30 41.12
N LEU A 288 5.01 -1.03 41.18
CA LEU A 288 5.05 -0.13 40.03
C LEU A 288 6.06 -0.62 38.96
N VAL A 289 7.26 -1.03 39.37
CA VAL A 289 8.29 -1.59 38.48
C VAL A 289 7.79 -2.90 37.85
N LEU A 290 7.20 -3.82 38.61
CA LEU A 290 6.65 -5.07 38.12
C LEU A 290 5.52 -4.85 37.09
N ASN A 291 4.61 -3.91 37.35
CA ASN A 291 3.57 -3.54 36.41
C ASN A 291 4.14 -2.92 35.12
N SER A 292 5.23 -2.15 35.24
CA SER A 292 5.92 -1.58 34.06
C SER A 292 6.62 -2.66 33.24
N VAL A 293 7.24 -3.67 33.89
CA VAL A 293 7.81 -4.85 33.21
C VAL A 293 6.70 -5.64 32.48
N GLU A 294 5.59 -5.85 33.15
CA GLU A 294 4.42 -6.50 32.53
C GLU A 294 3.96 -5.76 31.27
N LYS A 295 3.84 -4.43 31.32
CA LYS A 295 3.51 -3.61 30.15
C LYS A 295 4.52 -3.80 29.02
N LEU A 296 5.82 -3.83 29.29
CA LEU A 296 6.83 -4.08 28.27
C LEU A 296 6.65 -5.45 27.59
N ILE A 297 6.46 -6.51 28.36
CA ILE A 297 6.31 -7.86 27.84
C ILE A 297 5.00 -8.00 27.05
N MET A 298 3.88 -7.50 27.57
CA MET A 298 2.59 -7.51 26.88
C MET A 298 2.60 -6.71 25.56
N ASN A 299 3.43 -5.69 25.47
CA ASN A 299 3.60 -4.89 24.28
C ASN A 299 4.50 -5.54 23.21
N LEU A 300 5.17 -6.68 23.48
CA LEU A 300 5.94 -7.41 22.47
C LEU A 300 5.07 -7.83 21.28
N ASN A 301 3.82 -8.24 21.52
CA ASN A 301 2.88 -8.48 20.42
C ASN A 301 2.69 -7.24 19.53
N SER A 302 2.58 -6.05 20.13
CA SER A 302 2.47 -4.80 19.37
C SER A 302 3.76 -4.46 18.60
N VAL A 303 4.93 -4.86 19.11
CA VAL A 303 6.20 -4.78 18.36
C VAL A 303 6.15 -5.66 17.12
N TYR A 304 5.74 -6.93 17.28
CA TYR A 304 5.62 -7.85 16.13
C TYR A 304 4.58 -7.38 15.12
N ASP A 305 3.41 -6.91 15.57
CA ASP A 305 2.37 -6.37 14.69
C ASP A 305 2.86 -5.12 13.93
N THR A 306 3.62 -4.22 14.59
CA THR A 306 4.21 -3.03 13.96
C THR A 306 5.23 -3.40 12.89
N LEU A 307 6.17 -4.31 13.19
CA LEU A 307 7.18 -4.80 12.26
C LEU A 307 6.54 -5.50 11.06
N THR A 308 5.53 -6.35 11.33
CA THR A 308 4.78 -7.07 10.30
C THR A 308 3.99 -6.11 9.40
N ALA A 309 3.30 -5.13 9.97
CA ALA A 309 2.54 -4.14 9.21
C ALA A 309 3.45 -3.32 8.27
N VAL A 310 4.59 -2.82 8.79
CA VAL A 310 5.56 -2.09 7.97
C VAL A 310 6.11 -2.94 6.82
N GLU A 311 6.44 -4.21 7.06
CA GLU A 311 6.90 -5.14 6.02
C GLU A 311 5.81 -5.40 4.97
N LYS A 312 4.54 -5.55 5.39
CA LYS A 312 3.43 -5.77 4.46
C LYS A 312 3.10 -4.52 3.63
N LEU A 313 3.13 -3.34 4.23
CA LEU A 313 2.97 -2.08 3.51
C LEU A 313 4.10 -1.87 2.48
N ALA A 314 5.32 -2.22 2.84
CA ALA A 314 6.47 -2.17 1.95
C ALA A 314 6.35 -3.12 0.75
N ASN A 315 5.59 -4.21 0.85
CA ASN A 315 5.39 -5.13 -0.28
C ASN A 315 4.74 -4.47 -1.50
N LEU A 316 4.00 -3.38 -1.34
CA LEU A 316 3.50 -2.59 -2.46
C LEU A 316 4.47 -1.45 -2.81
N THR A 317 4.86 -0.64 -1.82
CA THR A 317 5.67 0.57 -2.06
C THR A 317 7.10 0.29 -2.52
N ASP A 318 7.60 -0.94 -2.34
CA ASP A 318 8.90 -1.37 -2.85
C ASP A 318 8.81 -2.03 -4.23
N LYS A 319 7.60 -2.22 -4.77
CA LYS A 319 7.48 -2.77 -6.12
C LYS A 319 8.11 -1.81 -7.12
N PRO A 320 8.79 -2.35 -8.14
CA PRO A 320 9.41 -1.51 -9.14
C PRO A 320 8.35 -0.70 -9.89
N ILE A 321 8.63 0.56 -10.05
CA ILE A 321 7.86 1.48 -10.89
C ILE A 321 8.43 1.51 -12.32
N GLU A 322 7.66 2.03 -13.25
CA GLU A 322 8.10 2.28 -14.62
C GLU A 322 9.35 3.15 -14.62
N THR A 323 10.28 2.86 -15.53
CA THR A 323 11.42 3.75 -15.74
C THR A 323 10.96 5.03 -16.41
N GLU A 324 11.30 6.15 -15.87
CA GLU A 324 10.95 7.47 -16.38
C GLU A 324 12.13 8.10 -17.10
N GLY A 325 11.88 8.64 -18.31
CA GLY A 325 12.84 9.44 -19.03
C GLY A 325 12.86 10.88 -18.51
N THR A 326 13.73 11.69 -19.08
CA THR A 326 13.92 13.12 -18.70
C THR A 326 13.47 14.10 -19.78
N LEU A 327 13.19 13.62 -20.99
CA LEU A 327 12.76 14.46 -22.09
C LEU A 327 11.25 14.59 -22.11
N GLU A 328 10.76 15.79 -22.36
CA GLU A 328 9.34 15.99 -22.65
C GLU A 328 9.09 15.89 -24.14
N LEU A 329 8.01 15.21 -24.52
CA LEU A 329 7.55 15.20 -25.90
C LEU A 329 6.91 16.56 -26.21
N PRO A 330 7.49 17.36 -27.09
CA PRO A 330 7.00 18.72 -27.31
C PRO A 330 5.56 18.70 -27.84
N PRO A 331 4.73 19.68 -27.47
CA PRO A 331 3.42 19.85 -28.08
C PRO A 331 3.57 20.10 -29.58
N GLY A 332 2.69 19.54 -30.38
CA GLY A 332 2.72 19.69 -31.83
C GLY A 332 1.45 19.17 -32.48
N GLU A 333 1.07 19.73 -33.59
CA GLU A 333 -0.13 19.37 -34.34
C GLU A 333 0.06 18.15 -35.24
N GLN A 334 1.29 17.65 -35.39
CA GLN A 334 1.60 16.53 -36.28
C GLN A 334 1.55 15.19 -35.56
N GLY A 335 1.16 14.15 -36.29
CA GLY A 335 1.17 12.76 -35.81
C GLY A 335 2.58 12.30 -35.45
N LEU A 336 2.67 11.38 -34.51
CA LEU A 336 3.95 10.83 -34.03
C LEU A 336 4.47 9.78 -35.01
N LYS A 337 5.79 9.87 -35.30
CA LYS A 337 6.53 8.80 -35.98
C LYS A 337 6.87 7.69 -34.99
N LEU A 338 6.61 6.44 -35.37
CA LEU A 338 7.04 5.26 -34.63
C LEU A 338 8.03 4.43 -35.47
N GLU A 339 9.14 4.02 -34.86
CA GLU A 339 10.11 3.14 -35.51
C GLU A 339 10.58 2.06 -34.52
N MET A 340 10.44 0.80 -34.89
CA MET A 340 10.94 -0.34 -34.13
C MET A 340 12.04 -1.04 -34.91
N LYS A 341 13.12 -1.39 -34.21
CA LYS A 341 14.28 -2.10 -34.81
C LYS A 341 14.62 -3.33 -33.96
N ASN A 342 14.47 -4.51 -34.55
CA ASN A 342 14.77 -5.80 -33.94
C ASN A 342 14.14 -5.97 -32.55
N LEU A 343 12.92 -5.45 -32.35
CA LEU A 343 12.23 -5.46 -31.08
C LEU A 343 11.75 -6.87 -30.75
N SER A 344 12.16 -7.38 -29.59
CA SER A 344 11.66 -8.63 -29.03
C SER A 344 11.18 -8.43 -27.61
N PHE A 345 10.06 -9.04 -27.27
CA PHE A 345 9.44 -8.92 -25.96
C PHE A 345 8.89 -10.24 -25.44
N SER A 346 9.06 -10.47 -24.15
CA SER A 346 8.48 -11.59 -23.40
C SER A 346 7.88 -11.12 -22.07
N TYR A 347 6.79 -11.73 -21.64
CA TYR A 347 6.21 -11.49 -20.30
C TYR A 347 7.02 -12.18 -19.21
N THR A 348 7.59 -13.35 -19.53
CA THR A 348 8.50 -14.14 -18.69
C THR A 348 9.78 -14.36 -19.49
N ASP A 349 10.89 -14.70 -18.82
CA ASP A 349 12.18 -14.90 -19.51
C ASP A 349 12.24 -16.18 -20.38
N GLU A 350 11.15 -16.96 -20.42
CA GLU A 350 11.14 -18.27 -21.08
C GLU A 350 10.75 -18.22 -22.58
N THR A 351 9.83 -17.32 -22.97
CA THR A 351 9.26 -17.35 -24.32
C THR A 351 9.02 -15.93 -24.88
N ASP A 352 9.62 -15.63 -26.03
CA ASP A 352 9.36 -14.39 -26.74
C ASP A 352 7.97 -14.42 -27.41
N ILE A 353 7.15 -13.45 -27.05
CA ILE A 353 5.83 -13.20 -27.69
C ILE A 353 6.02 -12.37 -28.96
N LEU A 354 6.92 -11.36 -28.93
CA LEU A 354 7.32 -10.61 -30.10
C LEU A 354 8.77 -10.94 -30.43
N LYS A 355 9.06 -11.23 -31.73
CA LYS A 355 10.33 -11.74 -32.21
C LYS A 355 10.87 -10.87 -33.34
N ASN A 356 11.94 -10.12 -33.09
CA ASN A 356 12.65 -9.31 -34.08
C ASN A 356 11.75 -8.39 -34.92
N ILE A 357 10.79 -7.74 -34.26
CA ILE A 357 9.88 -6.81 -34.91
C ILE A 357 10.66 -5.60 -35.43
N SER A 358 10.59 -5.38 -36.75
CA SER A 358 11.15 -4.20 -37.39
C SER A 358 10.06 -3.58 -38.25
N LEU A 359 9.62 -2.36 -37.89
CA LEU A 359 8.57 -1.66 -38.61
C LEU A 359 8.76 -0.15 -38.46
N ARG A 360 8.23 0.61 -39.41
CA ARG A 360 8.22 2.07 -39.40
C ARG A 360 6.83 2.56 -39.77
N ILE A 361 6.34 3.52 -39.00
CA ILE A 361 5.07 4.21 -39.19
C ILE A 361 5.37 5.69 -39.21
N GLY A 362 5.08 6.35 -40.34
CA GLY A 362 5.29 7.77 -40.52
C GLY A 362 4.25 8.63 -39.80
N PRO A 363 4.52 9.94 -39.64
CA PRO A 363 3.56 10.87 -39.06
C PRO A 363 2.28 10.91 -39.88
N GLY A 364 1.12 10.81 -39.23
CA GLY A 364 -0.19 10.86 -39.89
C GLY A 364 -0.59 9.59 -40.63
N GLU A 365 0.25 8.56 -40.68
CA GLU A 365 -0.08 7.28 -41.33
C GLU A 365 -1.23 6.54 -40.61
N LYS A 366 -1.98 5.77 -41.40
CA LYS A 366 -3.06 4.89 -40.97
C LYS A 366 -2.65 3.45 -41.17
N VAL A 367 -2.50 2.73 -40.11
CA VAL A 367 -1.96 1.36 -40.08
C VAL A 367 -2.99 0.39 -39.50
N CYS A 368 -3.21 -0.72 -40.19
CA CYS A 368 -4.00 -1.83 -39.66
C CYS A 368 -3.07 -3.00 -39.31
N ILE A 369 -3.16 -3.49 -38.06
CA ILE A 369 -2.46 -4.69 -37.60
C ILE A 369 -3.44 -5.85 -37.61
N THR A 370 -3.12 -6.90 -38.36
CA THR A 370 -3.95 -8.11 -38.50
C THR A 370 -3.21 -9.36 -38.05
N GLY A 371 -3.93 -10.44 -37.80
CA GLY A 371 -3.31 -11.74 -37.47
C GLY A 371 -4.22 -12.60 -36.60
N LYS A 372 -3.85 -13.87 -36.44
CA LYS A 372 -4.60 -14.82 -35.62
C LYS A 372 -4.60 -14.43 -34.13
N ASP A 373 -5.57 -14.94 -33.37
CA ASP A 373 -5.58 -14.77 -31.92
C ASP A 373 -4.33 -15.41 -31.30
N GLY A 374 -3.75 -14.72 -30.29
CA GLY A 374 -2.50 -15.16 -29.68
C GLY A 374 -1.23 -14.86 -30.48
N SER A 375 -1.30 -14.21 -31.65
CA SER A 375 -0.11 -13.90 -32.47
C SER A 375 0.78 -12.77 -31.93
N GLY A 376 0.34 -12.00 -30.90
CA GLY A 376 1.08 -10.91 -30.29
C GLY A 376 0.58 -9.50 -30.64
N LYS A 377 -0.56 -9.34 -31.35
CA LYS A 377 -1.12 -8.04 -31.73
C LYS A 377 -1.30 -7.06 -30.57
N SER A 378 -2.04 -7.49 -29.54
CA SER A 378 -2.30 -6.68 -28.34
C SER A 378 -1.01 -6.36 -27.56
N THR A 379 -0.07 -7.31 -27.54
CA THR A 379 1.25 -7.10 -26.93
C THR A 379 2.05 -6.04 -27.66
N LEU A 380 2.05 -6.05 -29.00
CA LEU A 380 2.70 -5.02 -29.81
C LEU A 380 2.08 -3.64 -29.55
N LEU A 381 0.75 -3.56 -29.49
CA LEU A 381 0.06 -2.30 -29.20
C LEU A 381 0.41 -1.75 -27.81
N ARG A 382 0.49 -2.63 -26.78
CA ARG A 382 0.93 -2.24 -25.43
C ARG A 382 2.38 -1.76 -25.37
N VAL A 383 3.28 -2.37 -26.16
CA VAL A 383 4.67 -1.89 -26.28
C VAL A 383 4.70 -0.51 -26.96
N MET A 384 3.92 -0.29 -28.03
CA MET A 384 3.77 1.02 -28.68
C MET A 384 3.19 2.08 -27.75
N ALA A 385 2.29 1.70 -26.86
CA ALA A 385 1.70 2.58 -25.84
C ALA A 385 2.66 2.89 -24.67
N GLY A 386 3.86 2.30 -24.66
CA GLY A 386 4.81 2.46 -23.56
C GLY A 386 4.42 1.75 -22.26
N ALA A 387 3.44 0.83 -22.31
CA ALA A 387 3.04 0.05 -21.14
C ALA A 387 4.12 -0.94 -20.68
N TYR A 388 5.03 -1.33 -21.58
CA TYR A 388 6.18 -2.17 -21.30
C TYR A 388 7.45 -1.49 -21.81
N SER A 389 8.40 -1.24 -20.92
CA SER A 389 9.68 -0.60 -21.23
C SER A 389 10.85 -1.56 -21.31
N ASP A 390 10.71 -2.77 -20.77
CA ASP A 390 11.74 -3.80 -20.73
C ASP A 390 11.58 -4.77 -21.91
N PHE A 391 12.10 -4.37 -23.07
CA PHE A 391 12.18 -5.15 -24.31
C PHE A 391 13.61 -5.12 -24.88
N ARG A 392 13.95 -6.10 -25.71
CA ARG A 392 15.21 -6.09 -26.47
C ARG A 392 15.01 -5.38 -27.80
N GLY A 393 16.06 -4.75 -28.33
CA GLY A 393 15.97 -3.91 -29.52
C GLY A 393 15.65 -2.46 -29.20
N SER A 394 15.01 -1.74 -30.11
CA SER A 394 14.66 -0.32 -29.90
C SER A 394 13.25 0.00 -30.37
N CYS A 395 12.60 0.93 -29.65
CA CYS A 395 11.35 1.59 -30.03
C CYS A 395 11.57 3.10 -29.94
N LEU A 396 11.44 3.77 -31.08
CA LEU A 396 11.69 5.20 -31.23
C LEU A 396 10.38 5.93 -31.48
N VAL A 397 10.21 7.07 -30.83
CA VAL A 397 9.16 8.06 -31.08
C VAL A 397 9.85 9.34 -31.61
N ASN A 398 9.51 9.81 -32.81
CA ASN A 398 10.16 10.95 -33.44
C ASN A 398 11.69 10.85 -33.43
N ASP A 399 12.21 9.67 -33.77
CA ASP A 399 13.66 9.33 -33.83
C ASP A 399 14.39 9.30 -32.48
N VAL A 400 13.68 9.47 -31.35
CA VAL A 400 14.23 9.41 -30.00
C VAL A 400 13.73 8.11 -29.30
N PRO A 401 14.60 7.39 -28.57
CA PRO A 401 14.15 6.23 -27.80
C PRO A 401 12.98 6.57 -26.88
N MET A 402 11.90 5.79 -26.95
CA MET A 402 10.68 6.02 -26.18
C MET A 402 10.95 6.13 -24.68
N ASN A 403 11.91 5.36 -24.16
CA ASN A 403 12.26 5.37 -22.74
C ASN A 403 12.99 6.64 -22.27
N ASN A 404 13.39 7.52 -23.19
CA ASN A 404 14.00 8.80 -22.85
C ASN A 404 12.96 9.90 -22.55
N TYR A 405 11.71 9.68 -22.97
CA TYR A 405 10.62 10.61 -22.68
C TYR A 405 10.01 10.35 -21.30
N THR A 406 9.48 11.40 -20.67
CA THR A 406 8.62 11.28 -19.49
C THR A 406 7.34 10.53 -19.86
N ARG A 407 6.85 9.65 -18.98
CA ARG A 407 5.63 8.88 -19.26
C ARG A 407 4.41 9.77 -19.44
N ASP A 408 4.34 10.83 -18.67
CA ASP A 408 3.21 11.77 -18.71
C ASP A 408 3.14 12.47 -20.05
N SER A 409 4.27 12.96 -20.61
CA SER A 409 4.28 13.61 -21.94
C SER A 409 3.91 12.66 -23.08
N LEU A 410 4.29 11.38 -23.01
CA LEU A 410 3.88 10.37 -23.98
C LEU A 410 2.37 10.07 -23.88
N ARG A 411 1.87 9.89 -22.66
CA ARG A 411 0.45 9.56 -22.40
C ARG A 411 -0.49 10.69 -22.81
N GLN A 412 -0.11 11.95 -22.56
CA GLN A 412 -0.90 13.11 -22.98
C GLN A 412 -1.05 13.21 -24.51
N ARG A 413 -0.10 12.66 -25.27
CA ARG A 413 -0.10 12.70 -26.74
C ARG A 413 -0.63 11.42 -27.39
N THR A 414 -0.97 10.39 -26.58
CA THR A 414 -1.35 9.06 -27.07
C THR A 414 -2.72 8.66 -26.53
N GLY A 415 -3.68 8.49 -27.42
CA GLY A 415 -4.97 7.88 -27.11
C GLY A 415 -4.89 6.36 -27.24
N VAL A 416 -5.30 5.64 -26.21
CA VAL A 416 -5.15 4.18 -26.15
C VAL A 416 -6.50 3.51 -25.82
N LEU A 417 -6.90 2.57 -26.65
CA LEU A 417 -8.02 1.66 -26.40
C LEU A 417 -7.53 0.22 -26.47
N LEU A 418 -7.60 -0.49 -25.35
CA LEU A 418 -7.26 -1.91 -25.23
C LEU A 418 -8.43 -2.69 -24.65
N ASN A 419 -8.55 -3.96 -25.02
CA ASN A 419 -9.67 -4.81 -24.60
C ASN A 419 -9.69 -5.16 -23.10
N ASP A 420 -8.58 -4.97 -22.38
CA ASP A 420 -8.46 -5.20 -20.94
C ASP A 420 -8.65 -3.93 -20.08
N GLN A 421 -8.96 -2.79 -20.70
CA GLN A 421 -9.33 -1.58 -19.98
C GLN A 421 -10.77 -1.64 -19.45
N ASP A 422 -11.02 -0.85 -18.40
CA ASP A 422 -12.36 -0.74 -17.80
C ASP A 422 -12.64 0.70 -17.34
N ILE A 423 -13.87 0.95 -16.95
CA ILE A 423 -14.28 2.18 -16.28
C ILE A 423 -14.09 2.02 -14.76
N PHE A 424 -13.96 3.14 -14.06
CA PHE A 424 -13.85 3.16 -12.60
C PHE A 424 -15.08 3.84 -11.97
N GLN A 425 -15.25 3.68 -10.66
CA GLN A 425 -16.29 4.37 -9.91
C GLN A 425 -16.00 5.87 -9.88
N GLY A 426 -16.74 6.58 -10.71
CA GLY A 426 -16.63 8.03 -10.90
C GLY A 426 -17.72 8.50 -11.84
N THR A 427 -17.78 9.78 -12.10
CA THR A 427 -18.73 10.36 -13.04
C THR A 427 -18.41 9.94 -14.47
N LEU A 428 -19.37 10.10 -15.39
CA LEU A 428 -19.11 9.89 -16.82
C LEU A 428 -18.00 10.83 -17.30
N TRP A 429 -18.00 12.10 -16.83
CA TRP A 429 -16.97 13.07 -17.15
C TRP A 429 -15.58 12.59 -16.74
N GLU A 430 -15.42 12.20 -15.47
CA GLU A 430 -14.14 11.68 -14.96
C GLU A 430 -13.66 10.44 -15.72
N ASN A 431 -14.58 9.57 -16.11
CA ASN A 431 -14.25 8.38 -16.91
C ASN A 431 -13.81 8.69 -18.34
N ILE A 432 -14.25 9.79 -18.93
CA ILE A 432 -13.84 10.20 -20.27
C ILE A 432 -12.56 11.03 -20.23
N THR A 433 -12.48 12.02 -19.33
CA THR A 433 -11.39 13.01 -19.33
C THR A 433 -10.20 12.61 -18.46
N LEU A 434 -10.38 11.68 -17.52
CA LEU A 434 -9.39 11.30 -16.50
C LEU A 434 -8.83 12.51 -15.72
N GLY A 435 -9.65 13.57 -15.53
CA GLY A 435 -9.27 14.79 -14.83
C GLY A 435 -8.42 15.77 -15.66
N ASN A 436 -8.44 15.64 -16.99
CA ASN A 436 -7.82 16.62 -17.86
C ASN A 436 -8.77 17.83 -18.04
N ASP A 437 -8.37 18.97 -17.49
CA ASP A 437 -9.15 20.21 -17.49
C ASP A 437 -9.12 20.93 -18.86
N ASP A 438 -8.22 20.57 -19.76
CA ASP A 438 -8.09 21.17 -21.11
C ASP A 438 -9.15 20.64 -22.10
N ILE A 439 -9.97 19.67 -21.70
CA ILE A 439 -10.98 19.05 -22.55
C ILE A 439 -12.27 19.85 -22.54
N GLU A 440 -12.70 20.30 -23.71
CA GLU A 440 -13.97 21.01 -23.85
C GLU A 440 -15.18 20.07 -23.90
N THR A 441 -16.27 20.49 -23.25
CA THR A 441 -17.51 19.70 -23.21
C THR A 441 -18.12 19.49 -24.62
N SER A 442 -17.94 20.46 -25.52
CA SER A 442 -18.36 20.38 -26.93
C SER A 442 -17.73 19.19 -27.66
N ASP A 443 -16.43 18.96 -27.44
CA ASP A 443 -15.68 17.89 -28.07
C ASP A 443 -16.14 16.53 -27.58
N VAL A 444 -16.40 16.42 -26.29
CA VAL A 444 -16.94 15.19 -25.69
C VAL A 444 -18.32 14.86 -26.24
N ILE A 445 -19.22 15.84 -26.37
CA ILE A 445 -20.57 15.65 -26.91
C ILE A 445 -20.50 15.19 -28.39
N ASP A 446 -19.65 15.80 -29.19
CA ASP A 446 -19.44 15.40 -30.59
C ASP A 446 -18.94 13.94 -30.71
N LEU A 447 -17.96 13.56 -29.88
CA LEU A 447 -17.42 12.20 -29.84
C LEU A 447 -18.45 11.18 -29.32
N LEU A 448 -19.26 11.52 -28.32
CA LEU A 448 -20.35 10.66 -27.84
C LEU A 448 -21.37 10.39 -28.95
N SER A 449 -21.70 11.42 -29.74
CA SER A 449 -22.60 11.27 -30.89
C SER A 449 -22.00 10.33 -31.94
N LYS A 450 -20.75 10.55 -32.34
CA LYS A 450 -20.03 9.72 -33.33
C LYS A 450 -19.83 8.28 -32.87
N ALA A 451 -19.69 8.04 -31.56
CA ALA A 451 -19.60 6.70 -30.99
C ALA A 451 -20.98 6.01 -30.76
N GLY A 452 -22.08 6.68 -31.11
CA GLY A 452 -23.43 6.14 -30.89
C GLY A 452 -23.80 6.01 -29.40
N LEU A 453 -23.35 6.99 -28.58
CA LEU A 453 -23.68 7.06 -27.15
C LEU A 453 -24.68 8.18 -26.82
N GLN A 454 -25.22 8.89 -27.82
CA GLN A 454 -26.12 10.02 -27.60
C GLN A 454 -27.39 9.62 -26.84
N SER A 455 -28.03 8.48 -27.20
CA SER A 455 -29.19 7.97 -26.49
C SER A 455 -28.89 7.52 -25.07
N PHE A 456 -27.71 6.93 -24.85
CA PHE A 456 -27.22 6.57 -23.51
C PHE A 456 -27.02 7.84 -22.68
N TYR A 457 -26.32 8.84 -23.18
CA TYR A 457 -26.11 10.11 -22.49
C TYR A 457 -27.43 10.80 -22.14
N ALA A 458 -28.38 10.87 -23.08
CA ALA A 458 -29.72 11.45 -22.85
C ALA A 458 -30.54 10.68 -21.78
N SER A 459 -30.26 9.41 -21.55
CA SER A 459 -30.92 8.59 -20.52
C SER A 459 -30.35 8.78 -19.11
N LEU A 460 -29.21 9.46 -18.98
CA LEU A 460 -28.54 9.65 -17.69
C LEU A 460 -29.21 10.76 -16.88
N PRO A 461 -29.55 10.52 -15.60
CA PRO A 461 -30.33 11.46 -14.79
C PRO A 461 -29.59 12.77 -14.50
N ASN A 462 -28.26 12.71 -14.40
CA ASN A 462 -27.41 13.86 -14.08
C ASN A 462 -26.40 14.18 -15.22
N GLY A 463 -26.66 13.70 -16.46
CA GLY A 463 -25.74 13.91 -17.58
C GLY A 463 -24.32 13.45 -17.27
N PHE A 464 -23.33 14.33 -17.46
CA PHE A 464 -21.93 14.05 -17.19
C PHE A 464 -21.59 13.75 -15.72
N ASP A 465 -22.37 14.27 -14.77
CA ASP A 465 -22.18 14.06 -13.34
C ASP A 465 -22.77 12.72 -12.84
N THR A 466 -23.33 11.93 -13.74
CA THR A 466 -23.83 10.59 -13.39
C THR A 466 -22.69 9.67 -13.00
N ILE A 467 -22.73 9.14 -11.77
CA ILE A 467 -21.76 8.18 -11.27
C ILE A 467 -22.00 6.83 -11.95
N LEU A 468 -20.97 6.33 -12.60
CA LEU A 468 -20.97 5.02 -13.26
C LEU A 468 -20.61 3.90 -12.26
N ASP A 469 -21.13 2.70 -12.54
CA ASP A 469 -20.82 1.52 -11.73
C ASP A 469 -19.33 1.13 -11.84
N PRO A 470 -18.66 0.79 -10.73
CA PRO A 470 -17.20 0.56 -10.67
C PRO A 470 -16.66 -0.48 -11.63
N THR A 471 -17.39 -1.36 -12.17
CA THR A 471 -16.90 -2.38 -13.11
C THR A 471 -17.77 -2.45 -14.37
N GLY A 472 -18.58 -1.43 -14.61
CA GLY A 472 -19.56 -1.46 -15.71
C GLY A 472 -20.60 -2.56 -15.57
N LYS A 473 -20.77 -3.16 -14.40
CA LYS A 473 -21.66 -4.34 -14.20
C LYS A 473 -23.13 -4.07 -14.52
N ARG A 474 -23.54 -2.81 -14.38
CA ARG A 474 -24.90 -2.36 -14.74
C ARG A 474 -24.98 -1.86 -16.18
N LEU A 475 -23.84 -1.64 -16.82
CA LEU A 475 -23.78 -1.19 -18.20
C LEU A 475 -23.48 -2.38 -19.12
N PRO A 476 -24.06 -2.41 -20.33
CA PRO A 476 -23.63 -3.32 -21.37
C PRO A 476 -22.14 -3.14 -21.68
N LYS A 477 -21.42 -4.23 -21.92
CA LYS A 477 -19.99 -4.16 -22.29
C LYS A 477 -19.73 -3.27 -23.51
N THR A 478 -20.69 -3.23 -24.45
CA THR A 478 -20.63 -2.35 -25.62
C THR A 478 -20.66 -0.88 -25.25
N VAL A 479 -21.44 -0.48 -24.24
CA VAL A 479 -21.47 0.91 -23.75
C VAL A 479 -20.14 1.24 -23.06
N VAL A 480 -19.61 0.34 -22.22
CA VAL A 480 -18.30 0.52 -21.59
C VAL A 480 -17.21 0.68 -22.66
N HIS A 481 -17.18 -0.18 -23.67
CA HIS A 481 -16.22 -0.09 -24.77
C HIS A 481 -16.31 1.24 -25.53
N LYS A 482 -17.52 1.71 -25.83
CA LYS A 482 -17.75 3.01 -26.48
C LYS A 482 -17.26 4.19 -25.60
N ILE A 483 -17.46 4.14 -24.27
CA ILE A 483 -16.93 5.16 -23.34
C ILE A 483 -15.39 5.17 -23.38
N LEU A 484 -14.75 3.99 -23.39
CA LEU A 484 -13.30 3.85 -23.50
C LEU A 484 -12.77 4.34 -24.86
N LEU A 485 -13.54 4.13 -25.93
CA LEU A 485 -13.21 4.68 -27.25
C LEU A 485 -13.25 6.22 -27.21
N VAL A 486 -14.30 6.83 -26.66
CA VAL A 486 -14.38 8.29 -26.50
C VAL A 486 -13.21 8.81 -25.66
N ARG A 487 -12.85 8.13 -24.56
CA ARG A 487 -11.64 8.46 -23.75
C ARG A 487 -10.36 8.46 -24.58
N ALA A 488 -10.20 7.50 -25.51
CA ALA A 488 -9.02 7.41 -26.34
C ALA A 488 -8.96 8.50 -27.43
N LEU A 489 -10.12 9.01 -27.87
CA LEU A 489 -10.25 10.00 -28.95
C LEU A 489 -10.21 11.45 -28.44
N VAL A 490 -10.60 11.70 -27.20
CA VAL A 490 -10.71 13.03 -26.61
C VAL A 490 -9.31 13.65 -26.37
N GLY A 491 -9.21 14.99 -26.35
CA GLY A 491 -7.96 15.70 -26.11
C GLY A 491 -6.99 15.75 -27.31
N SER A 492 -7.48 15.47 -28.51
CA SER A 492 -6.72 15.58 -29.76
C SER A 492 -5.34 14.89 -29.75
N PRO A 493 -5.28 13.58 -29.47
CA PRO A 493 -4.01 12.85 -29.41
C PRO A 493 -3.28 12.88 -30.76
N SER A 494 -1.95 12.87 -30.75
CA SER A 494 -1.12 12.78 -31.95
C SER A 494 -0.88 11.34 -32.41
N LEU A 495 -1.12 10.38 -31.52
CA LEU A 495 -1.04 8.95 -31.78
C LEU A 495 -2.28 8.26 -31.21
N LEU A 496 -2.94 7.45 -32.02
CA LEU A 496 -4.04 6.59 -31.60
C LEU A 496 -3.66 5.12 -31.75
N LEU A 497 -3.78 4.37 -30.67
CA LEU A 497 -3.49 2.95 -30.57
C LEU A 497 -4.77 2.23 -30.14
N LEU A 498 -5.48 1.62 -31.09
CA LEU A 498 -6.84 1.14 -30.88
C LEU A 498 -6.94 -0.37 -31.16
N GLU A 499 -7.52 -1.12 -30.22
CA GLU A 499 -7.83 -2.55 -30.37
C GLU A 499 -9.32 -2.71 -30.57
N ASP A 500 -9.73 -3.23 -31.75
CA ASP A 500 -11.12 -3.46 -32.16
C ASP A 500 -12.09 -2.30 -31.83
N PRO A 501 -11.80 -1.05 -32.28
CA PRO A 501 -12.50 0.16 -31.81
C PRO A 501 -14.01 0.19 -32.14
N TRP A 502 -14.47 -0.62 -33.07
CA TRP A 502 -15.89 -0.74 -33.43
C TRP A 502 -16.61 -1.92 -32.80
N MET A 503 -16.03 -2.57 -31.80
CA MET A 503 -16.71 -3.66 -31.11
C MET A 503 -18.02 -3.19 -30.47
N GLY A 504 -19.14 -3.76 -30.93
CA GLY A 504 -20.50 -3.40 -30.46
C GLY A 504 -20.99 -2.01 -30.91
N VAL A 505 -20.36 -1.43 -31.91
CA VAL A 505 -20.82 -0.24 -32.62
C VAL A 505 -21.64 -0.68 -33.84
N ASP A 506 -22.78 -0.04 -34.07
CA ASP A 506 -23.62 -0.31 -35.28
C ASP A 506 -22.92 0.23 -36.54
N GLU A 507 -23.38 -0.19 -37.72
CA GLU A 507 -22.68 0.10 -38.98
C GLU A 507 -22.61 1.60 -39.31
N GLU A 508 -23.64 2.37 -38.99
CA GLU A 508 -23.68 3.80 -39.25
C GLU A 508 -22.60 4.54 -38.44
N HIS A 509 -22.56 4.31 -37.14
CA HIS A 509 -21.56 4.93 -36.26
C HIS A 509 -20.16 4.36 -36.52
N ARG A 510 -20.02 3.08 -36.89
CA ARG A 510 -18.76 2.48 -37.33
C ARG A 510 -18.17 3.25 -38.52
N GLU A 511 -18.98 3.55 -39.55
CA GLU A 511 -18.49 4.37 -40.66
C GLU A 511 -18.08 5.78 -40.24
N GLN A 512 -18.82 6.40 -39.31
CA GLN A 512 -18.45 7.72 -38.77
C GLN A 512 -17.10 7.68 -38.06
N ILE A 513 -16.86 6.65 -37.23
CA ILE A 513 -15.56 6.45 -36.54
C ILE A 513 -14.45 6.22 -37.58
N ILE A 514 -14.67 5.36 -38.56
CA ILE A 514 -13.67 5.09 -39.61
C ILE A 514 -13.32 6.38 -40.35
N ARG A 515 -14.31 7.18 -40.73
CA ARG A 515 -14.09 8.49 -41.38
C ARG A 515 -13.31 9.45 -40.47
N LEU A 516 -13.63 9.49 -39.19
CA LEU A 516 -12.90 10.31 -38.21
C LEU A 516 -11.42 9.91 -38.15
N LEU A 517 -11.13 8.60 -38.08
CA LEU A 517 -9.77 8.08 -37.99
C LEU A 517 -8.96 8.31 -39.28
N LEU A 518 -9.59 8.13 -40.44
CA LEU A 518 -8.90 8.24 -41.75
C LEU A 518 -8.68 9.69 -42.21
N ASN A 519 -9.64 10.58 -41.95
CA ASN A 519 -9.59 11.96 -42.49
C ASN A 519 -8.64 12.88 -41.74
N ASN A 520 -8.32 12.61 -40.47
CA ASN A 520 -7.42 13.42 -39.69
C ASN A 520 -5.95 13.12 -40.05
N ARG A 521 -5.36 13.92 -40.97
CA ARG A 521 -3.97 13.75 -41.44
C ARG A 521 -2.93 14.05 -40.37
N ASN A 522 -3.32 14.75 -39.30
CA ASN A 522 -2.42 15.15 -38.24
C ASN A 522 -2.27 14.12 -37.14
N VAL A 523 -2.95 12.97 -37.21
CA VAL A 523 -2.91 11.93 -36.21
C VAL A 523 -2.41 10.62 -36.80
N THR A 524 -1.39 10.04 -36.22
CA THR A 524 -0.95 8.68 -36.55
C THR A 524 -1.90 7.68 -35.90
N VAL A 525 -2.45 6.74 -36.69
CA VAL A 525 -3.46 5.79 -36.22
C VAL A 525 -2.99 4.37 -36.46
N VAL A 526 -2.96 3.57 -35.40
CA VAL A 526 -2.66 2.14 -35.46
C VAL A 526 -3.86 1.40 -34.88
N VAL A 527 -4.52 0.61 -35.71
CA VAL A 527 -5.69 -0.19 -35.31
C VAL A 527 -5.36 -1.66 -35.40
N VAL A 528 -5.55 -2.38 -34.32
CA VAL A 528 -5.56 -3.84 -34.33
C VAL A 528 -6.98 -4.29 -34.65
N SER A 529 -7.16 -4.90 -35.82
CA SER A 529 -8.45 -5.45 -36.23
C SER A 529 -8.28 -6.48 -37.35
N ASN A 530 -9.18 -7.46 -37.40
CA ASN A 530 -9.28 -8.40 -38.52
C ASN A 530 -10.31 -7.95 -39.59
N ASP A 531 -10.75 -6.71 -39.53
CA ASP A 531 -11.69 -6.12 -40.49
C ASP A 531 -11.00 -5.86 -41.84
N ALA A 532 -11.33 -6.67 -42.85
CA ALA A 532 -10.76 -6.53 -44.17
C ALA A 532 -11.18 -5.24 -44.90
N GLY A 533 -12.34 -4.65 -44.56
CA GLY A 533 -12.82 -3.39 -45.13
C GLY A 533 -11.93 -2.23 -44.70
N PHE A 534 -11.69 -2.12 -43.39
CA PHE A 534 -10.78 -1.11 -42.80
C PHE A 534 -9.33 -1.30 -43.28
N ALA A 535 -8.84 -2.54 -43.29
CA ALA A 535 -7.48 -2.86 -43.72
C ALA A 535 -7.19 -2.37 -45.16
N ARG A 536 -8.16 -2.43 -46.08
CA ARG A 536 -8.03 -1.92 -47.46
C ARG A 536 -7.93 -0.39 -47.52
N MET A 537 -8.52 0.30 -46.57
CA MET A 537 -8.50 1.79 -46.52
C MET A 537 -7.22 2.34 -45.85
N CYS A 538 -6.46 1.50 -45.17
CA CYS A 538 -5.20 1.87 -44.55
C CYS A 538 -4.05 1.95 -45.58
N GLY A 539 -3.12 2.87 -45.37
CA GLY A 539 -1.90 2.98 -46.17
C GLY A 539 -0.93 1.81 -46.01
N GLN A 540 -0.97 1.19 -44.81
CA GLN A 540 -0.11 0.06 -44.47
C GLN A 540 -0.89 -0.99 -43.68
N VAL A 541 -0.69 -2.26 -44.04
CA VAL A 541 -1.21 -3.40 -43.30
C VAL A 541 -0.05 -4.23 -42.77
N ILE A 542 -0.01 -4.42 -41.44
CA ILE A 542 1.02 -5.23 -40.77
C ILE A 542 0.35 -6.54 -40.33
N ARG A 543 0.83 -7.66 -40.85
CA ARG A 543 0.37 -8.98 -40.43
C ARG A 543 1.33 -9.56 -39.42
N ILE A 544 0.78 -10.00 -38.27
CA ILE A 544 1.55 -10.67 -37.24
C ILE A 544 1.25 -12.18 -37.25
N GLU A 545 2.31 -12.98 -37.38
CA GLU A 545 2.23 -14.43 -37.31
C GLU A 545 3.35 -14.95 -36.41
N ASN A 546 2.98 -15.75 -35.39
CA ASN A 546 3.93 -16.36 -34.45
C ASN A 546 4.95 -15.36 -33.81
N GLY A 547 4.50 -14.13 -33.57
CA GLY A 547 5.33 -13.09 -32.98
C GLY A 547 6.21 -12.32 -33.95
N SER A 548 6.18 -12.62 -35.25
CA SER A 548 6.94 -11.90 -36.28
C SER A 548 6.01 -11.11 -37.20
N THR A 549 6.50 -10.01 -37.79
CA THR A 549 5.71 -9.15 -38.64
C THR A 549 6.07 -9.31 -40.12
N SER A 550 5.04 -9.27 -40.98
CA SER A 550 5.16 -9.01 -42.41
C SER A 550 4.35 -7.78 -42.77
N THR A 551 4.92 -6.88 -43.58
CA THR A 551 4.26 -5.62 -43.95
C THR A 551 3.79 -5.70 -45.39
N ILE A 552 2.55 -5.31 -45.64
CA ILE A 552 1.96 -5.15 -46.95
C ILE A 552 1.65 -3.65 -47.11
N VAL A 553 2.29 -2.98 -48.01
CA VAL A 553 1.96 -1.58 -48.36
C VAL A 553 0.86 -1.61 -49.40
N ASN A 554 -0.26 -0.97 -49.11
CA ASN A 554 -1.33 -0.81 -50.11
C ASN A 554 -1.01 0.39 -51.02
N ASP A 555 -0.39 0.15 -52.15
CA ASP A 555 -0.16 1.16 -53.21
C ASP A 555 -1.50 1.52 -53.89
N SER A 556 -2.41 2.18 -53.19
CA SER A 556 -3.68 2.66 -53.75
C SER A 556 -3.52 3.96 -54.61
N LYS A 557 -2.31 4.44 -54.86
CA LYS A 557 -2.06 5.65 -55.66
C LYS A 557 -1.69 5.43 -57.14
N ASN A 558 -1.54 4.16 -57.59
CA ASN A 558 -1.07 3.92 -58.97
C ASN A 558 -2.14 3.36 -59.95
N ASN A 559 -3.39 3.21 -59.54
CA ASN A 559 -4.44 2.67 -60.48
C ASN A 559 -5.38 3.75 -61.02
N SER A 560 -4.96 5.00 -61.18
CA SER A 560 -5.78 6.02 -61.85
C SER A 560 -5.25 6.44 -63.26
N ASN A 561 -4.33 5.66 -63.87
CA ASN A 561 -3.82 5.95 -65.23
C ASN A 561 -3.62 4.71 -66.10
N GLU A 562 -4.61 3.82 -66.20
CA GLU A 562 -4.68 2.87 -67.32
C GLU A 562 -6.14 2.56 -67.60
N THR A 563 -6.84 3.48 -68.28
CA THR A 563 -7.94 3.17 -69.24
C THR A 563 -8.07 4.32 -70.21
N VAL A 564 -7.44 4.14 -71.35
CA VAL A 564 -7.87 4.72 -72.63
C VAL A 564 -8.38 3.58 -73.50
#